data_ff194dcc2cd9138d9a6e6dd4581e480b
#
_entry.id   ff194dcc2cd9138d9a6e6dd4581e480b
#
_cell.length_a   1.000
_cell.length_b   1.000
_cell.length_c   1.000
_cell.angle_alpha   90.00
_cell.angle_beta   90.00
_cell.angle_gamma   90.00
#
_symmetry.space_group_name_H-M   'P 1'
#
loop_
_entity.id
_entity.type
_entity.pdbx_description
1 polymer ?
#
loop_
_entity_poly.entity_id
_entity_poly.type
_entity_poly.pdbx_seq_one_letter_code
_entity_poly.pdbx_strand_id
1 'polypeptide(L)'
;MSYNDLVRDQYRQELDGIREAGLFKEERFIKSPQAADIEVEYPAGADSRKVINFCANNYLGLSSHPEVVAAARAGLDDRGYGLSSVRFICGTQDIHRTLENRLTEFLGTEDTLLFPSCMDANAGVFEAVLGDQDIMIADRLVHASIVDGMRLCKAQQDTYKHSNMEHLAEKLQLHQDKRRRLIITDGVFSMDGDLAKLDTICDLAEKYDAMVFVDDSHASGFIGRTGRGTHEHCGVLGRIDILTTTLGKALGGASGGCVSGRAEIVELCRQRARPYLFSNTVAPVIVSGAIRVLELISGSTERRDKLEANTVFWRQGLAAAGFDLKAGDSPIVPVMLYNAKLAQDMSRDLYDEGIYAVGFFFPVVAKGQARIRTQISAGHEQHHLEAGLEAFGKVGRKYGVLGLGKKEIKEKFGL
;
A
#
# COMPACT_ATOMS: atom_id res chain seq x y z
N MET A 1 -6.77 37.64 -6.88
CA MET A 1 -8.11 37.49 -7.49
C MET A 1 -9.06 37.03 -6.42
N SER A 2 -10.20 37.72 -6.25
CA SER A 2 -11.24 37.24 -5.33
C SER A 2 -11.92 36.00 -5.94
N TYR A 3 -12.38 35.07 -5.09
CA TYR A 3 -13.20 33.94 -5.49
C TYR A 3 -14.59 34.48 -5.92
N ASN A 4 -14.71 34.83 -7.20
CA ASN A 4 -15.93 35.38 -7.80
C ASN A 4 -16.80 34.30 -8.46
N ASP A 5 -17.97 34.68 -8.93
CA ASP A 5 -18.92 33.72 -9.51
C ASP A 5 -18.35 33.02 -10.77
N LEU A 6 -17.55 33.71 -11.57
CA LEU A 6 -16.89 33.11 -12.75
C LEU A 6 -15.96 31.96 -12.36
N VAL A 7 -15.09 32.15 -11.34
CA VAL A 7 -14.18 31.11 -10.85
C VAL A 7 -14.95 29.94 -10.21
N ARG A 8 -16.02 30.27 -9.47
CA ARG A 8 -16.92 29.29 -8.89
C ARG A 8 -17.57 28.40 -9.96
N ASP A 9 -18.05 29.00 -11.03
CA ASP A 9 -18.71 28.27 -12.11
C ASP A 9 -17.72 27.40 -12.89
N GLN A 10 -16.47 27.83 -13.07
CA GLN A 10 -15.42 27.00 -13.65
C GLN A 10 -15.19 25.72 -12.82
N TYR A 11 -15.03 25.83 -11.50
CA TYR A 11 -14.86 24.65 -10.65
C TYR A 11 -16.11 23.76 -10.58
N ARG A 12 -17.33 24.33 -10.64
CA ARG A 12 -18.55 23.54 -10.75
C ARG A 12 -18.58 22.73 -12.04
N GLN A 13 -18.24 23.34 -13.18
CA GLN A 13 -18.17 22.63 -14.47
C GLN A 13 -17.15 21.50 -14.43
N GLU A 14 -15.97 21.70 -13.81
CA GLU A 14 -14.99 20.63 -13.64
C GLU A 14 -15.55 19.48 -12.78
N LEU A 15 -16.20 19.78 -11.65
CA LEU A 15 -16.84 18.79 -10.79
C LEU A 15 -17.96 18.05 -11.52
N ASP A 16 -18.77 18.73 -12.29
CA ASP A 16 -19.85 18.12 -13.07
C ASP A 16 -19.27 17.21 -14.16
N GLY A 17 -18.20 17.62 -14.83
CA GLY A 17 -17.47 16.78 -15.78
C GLY A 17 -16.91 15.49 -15.11
N ILE A 18 -16.42 15.57 -13.87
CA ILE A 18 -16.00 14.39 -13.08
C ILE A 18 -17.18 13.46 -12.79
N ARG A 19 -18.37 14.02 -12.47
CA ARG A 19 -19.60 13.23 -12.23
C ARG A 19 -20.10 12.56 -13.51
N GLU A 20 -20.18 13.32 -14.61
CA GLU A 20 -20.61 12.81 -15.91
C GLU A 20 -19.69 11.71 -16.44
N ALA A 21 -18.39 11.83 -16.18
CA ALA A 21 -17.41 10.77 -16.51
C ALA A 21 -17.50 9.54 -15.60
N GLY A 22 -18.35 9.55 -14.53
CA GLY A 22 -18.46 8.47 -13.56
C GLY A 22 -17.21 8.31 -12.67
N LEU A 23 -16.41 9.37 -12.53
CA LEU A 23 -15.15 9.36 -11.77
C LEU A 23 -15.28 10.01 -10.39
N PHE A 24 -16.48 10.53 -10.07
CA PHE A 24 -16.73 11.17 -8.78
C PHE A 24 -16.65 10.12 -7.65
N LYS A 25 -15.87 10.44 -6.61
CA LYS A 25 -15.67 9.56 -5.46
C LYS A 25 -16.59 9.98 -4.32
N GLU A 26 -17.34 9.05 -3.82
CA GLU A 26 -18.18 9.21 -2.62
C GLU A 26 -17.55 8.45 -1.46
N GLU A 27 -17.45 9.10 -0.31
CA GLU A 27 -16.96 8.48 0.93
C GLU A 27 -18.07 7.71 1.61
N ARG A 28 -17.71 6.56 2.21
CA ARG A 28 -18.59 5.75 3.07
C ARG A 28 -18.14 5.92 4.51
N PHE A 29 -19.03 6.22 5.41
CA PHE A 29 -18.72 6.53 6.81
C PHE A 29 -18.73 5.26 7.65
N ILE A 30 -17.56 4.84 8.15
CA ILE A 30 -17.43 3.73 9.08
C ILE A 30 -17.77 4.22 10.47
N LYS A 31 -18.74 3.58 11.14
CA LYS A 31 -19.26 3.95 12.46
C LYS A 31 -18.74 3.04 13.58
N SER A 32 -17.92 2.07 13.26
CA SER A 32 -17.33 1.11 14.21
C SER A 32 -15.80 1.17 14.17
N PRO A 33 -15.09 0.54 15.11
CA PRO A 33 -13.68 0.25 14.95
C PRO A 33 -13.41 -0.56 13.67
N GLN A 34 -12.20 -0.41 13.09
CA GLN A 34 -11.80 -1.13 11.88
C GLN A 34 -11.57 -2.61 12.18
N ALA A 35 -12.33 -3.49 11.52
CA ALA A 35 -12.29 -4.94 11.70
C ALA A 35 -12.74 -5.67 10.42
N ALA A 36 -12.90 -7.01 10.49
CA ALA A 36 -13.54 -7.79 9.43
C ALA A 36 -15.03 -7.43 9.30
N ASP A 37 -15.74 -7.32 10.43
CA ASP A 37 -17.09 -6.77 10.50
C ASP A 37 -17.03 -5.29 10.86
N ILE A 38 -17.66 -4.45 10.04
CA ILE A 38 -17.78 -3.00 10.30
C ILE A 38 -19.20 -2.52 10.10
N GLU A 39 -19.55 -1.42 10.75
CA GLU A 39 -20.78 -0.69 10.48
C GLU A 39 -20.50 0.48 9.55
N VAL A 40 -21.28 0.60 8.48
CA VAL A 40 -21.07 1.60 7.42
C VAL A 40 -22.37 2.33 7.14
N GLU A 41 -22.30 3.66 7.14
CA GLU A 41 -23.33 4.56 6.64
C GLU A 41 -23.03 4.88 5.17
N TYR A 42 -23.94 4.51 4.27
CA TYR A 42 -23.89 4.84 2.87
C TYR A 42 -25.26 4.62 2.17
N PRO A 43 -25.75 5.61 1.38
CA PRO A 43 -25.18 6.96 1.18
C PRO A 43 -25.20 7.78 2.47
N ALA A 44 -24.57 8.97 2.45
CA ALA A 44 -24.55 9.87 3.61
C ALA A 44 -25.97 10.18 4.09
N GLY A 45 -26.20 10.05 5.42
CA GLY A 45 -27.51 10.23 6.06
C GLY A 45 -28.43 9.00 6.04
N ALA A 46 -28.00 7.88 5.46
CA ALA A 46 -28.74 6.61 5.56
C ALA A 46 -28.46 5.90 6.90
N ASP A 47 -29.31 4.95 7.26
CA ASP A 47 -29.04 4.08 8.40
C ASP A 47 -27.76 3.25 8.18
N SER A 48 -26.95 3.12 9.23
CA SER A 48 -25.77 2.28 9.16
C SER A 48 -26.14 0.79 9.13
N ARG A 49 -25.36 -0.01 8.42
CA ARG A 49 -25.52 -1.46 8.38
C ARG A 49 -24.19 -2.19 8.56
N LYS A 50 -24.27 -3.40 9.08
CA LYS A 50 -23.11 -4.30 9.20
C LYS A 50 -22.75 -4.85 7.84
N VAL A 51 -21.44 -4.84 7.53
CA VAL A 51 -20.88 -5.41 6.30
C VAL A 51 -19.54 -6.08 6.61
N ILE A 52 -19.19 -7.09 5.81
CA ILE A 52 -17.86 -7.72 5.87
C ILE A 52 -16.92 -6.91 5.00
N ASN A 53 -15.79 -6.51 5.57
CA ASN A 53 -14.83 -5.60 4.96
C ASN A 53 -13.73 -6.32 4.20
N PHE A 54 -13.77 -6.27 2.87
CA PHE A 54 -12.72 -6.76 1.97
C PHE A 54 -11.91 -5.64 1.32
N CYS A 55 -11.90 -4.42 1.91
CA CYS A 55 -11.20 -3.26 1.36
C CYS A 55 -10.01 -2.80 2.19
N ALA A 56 -10.06 -2.95 3.53
CA ALA A 56 -9.05 -2.40 4.41
C ALA A 56 -7.70 -3.12 4.24
N ASN A 57 -6.61 -2.34 4.25
CA ASN A 57 -5.24 -2.88 4.27
C ASN A 57 -4.84 -3.39 5.67
N ASN A 58 -5.80 -3.85 6.46
CA ASN A 58 -5.62 -4.38 7.81
C ASN A 58 -5.22 -5.87 7.78
N TYR A 59 -4.14 -6.18 7.05
CA TYR A 59 -3.72 -7.54 6.73
C TYR A 59 -3.61 -8.47 7.94
N LEU A 60 -3.07 -7.97 9.04
CA LEU A 60 -2.89 -8.76 10.28
C LEU A 60 -4.02 -8.60 11.30
N GLY A 61 -5.05 -7.80 10.99
CA GLY A 61 -6.17 -7.56 11.91
C GLY A 61 -5.77 -6.78 13.16
N LEU A 62 -4.73 -5.93 13.10
CA LEU A 62 -4.17 -5.26 14.27
C LEU A 62 -4.70 -3.85 14.51
N SER A 63 -5.44 -3.24 13.58
CA SER A 63 -5.90 -1.84 13.67
C SER A 63 -6.72 -1.53 14.92
N SER A 64 -7.45 -2.52 15.46
CA SER A 64 -8.25 -2.38 16.67
C SER A 64 -7.94 -3.48 17.69
N HIS A 65 -6.75 -4.07 17.60
CA HIS A 65 -6.34 -5.14 18.52
C HIS A 65 -6.26 -4.61 19.96
N PRO A 66 -6.84 -5.31 20.97
CA PRO A 66 -6.90 -4.80 22.34
C PRO A 66 -5.55 -4.40 22.93
N GLU A 67 -4.50 -5.17 22.69
CA GLU A 67 -3.16 -4.87 23.19
C GLU A 67 -2.53 -3.65 22.51
N VAL A 68 -2.79 -3.44 21.22
CA VAL A 68 -2.32 -2.25 20.48
C VAL A 68 -3.04 -1.00 21.00
N VAL A 69 -4.37 -1.09 21.20
CA VAL A 69 -5.17 -0.02 21.77
C VAL A 69 -4.74 0.31 23.21
N ALA A 70 -4.45 -0.72 24.04
CA ALA A 70 -3.94 -0.53 25.40
C ALA A 70 -2.57 0.16 25.42
N ALA A 71 -1.64 -0.25 24.56
CA ALA A 71 -0.33 0.39 24.43
C ALA A 71 -0.43 1.85 23.95
N ALA A 72 -1.33 2.12 23.00
CA ALA A 72 -1.60 3.46 22.52
C ALA A 72 -2.16 4.37 23.64
N ARG A 73 -3.07 3.87 24.49
CA ARG A 73 -3.58 4.59 25.66
C ARG A 73 -2.49 4.88 26.68
N ALA A 74 -1.67 3.87 27.01
CA ALA A 74 -0.54 4.06 27.92
C ALA A 74 0.44 5.12 27.37
N GLY A 75 0.70 5.11 26.06
CA GLY A 75 1.54 6.12 25.42
C GLY A 75 0.93 7.52 25.46
N LEU A 76 -0.39 7.65 25.39
CA LEU A 76 -1.09 8.93 25.55
C LEU A 76 -0.94 9.46 26.98
N ASP A 77 -1.09 8.59 27.99
CA ASP A 77 -1.01 8.96 29.40
C ASP A 77 0.44 9.35 29.81
N ASP A 78 1.45 8.63 29.30
CA ASP A 78 2.85 8.82 29.67
C ASP A 78 3.56 9.94 28.86
N ARG A 79 3.24 10.09 27.57
CA ARG A 79 3.97 10.93 26.60
C ARG A 79 3.15 12.11 26.06
N GLY A 80 1.86 12.15 26.33
CA GLY A 80 0.96 13.18 25.84
C GLY A 80 0.45 12.93 24.41
N TYR A 81 -0.42 13.82 23.94
CA TYR A 81 -1.11 13.70 22.67
C TYR A 81 -0.21 14.01 21.45
N GLY A 82 0.65 15.03 21.57
CA GLY A 82 1.48 15.50 20.47
C GLY A 82 2.62 16.37 20.92
N LEU A 83 3.56 16.68 20.02
CA LEU A 83 4.80 17.39 20.36
C LEU A 83 4.86 18.82 19.85
N SER A 84 3.88 19.26 19.05
CA SER A 84 3.79 20.62 18.50
C SER A 84 5.07 21.10 17.81
N SER A 85 5.85 20.17 17.23
CA SER A 85 7.15 20.44 16.63
C SER A 85 7.56 19.40 15.58
N VAL A 86 8.54 19.77 14.77
CA VAL A 86 9.28 18.86 13.89
C VAL A 86 10.39 18.16 14.67
N ARG A 87 10.92 17.05 14.14
CA ARG A 87 11.83 16.14 14.82
C ARG A 87 13.09 16.80 15.37
N PHE A 88 13.78 17.63 14.60
CA PHE A 88 15.10 18.16 14.98
C PHE A 88 15.04 19.35 15.94
N ILE A 89 13.89 20.02 16.09
CA ILE A 89 13.76 21.15 17.01
C ILE A 89 13.47 20.65 18.42
N CYS A 90 12.23 20.19 18.69
CA CYS A 90 11.82 19.62 19.98
C CYS A 90 10.73 18.53 19.84
N GLY A 91 10.59 17.97 18.64
CA GLY A 91 9.59 16.94 18.31
C GLY A 91 10.11 15.50 18.37
N THR A 92 11.21 15.23 19.08
CA THR A 92 11.74 13.89 19.25
C THR A 92 11.70 13.46 20.71
N GLN A 93 10.94 12.42 21.01
CA GLN A 93 11.00 11.70 22.27
C GLN A 93 11.83 10.42 22.10
N ASP A 94 12.27 9.83 23.20
CA ASP A 94 13.04 8.57 23.24
C ASP A 94 12.31 7.40 22.57
N ILE A 95 10.97 7.36 22.69
CA ILE A 95 10.15 6.30 22.05
C ILE A 95 10.23 6.31 20.52
N HIS A 96 10.49 7.48 19.90
CA HIS A 96 10.70 7.53 18.45
C HIS A 96 11.95 6.74 18.05
N ARG A 97 13.06 6.93 18.79
CA ARG A 97 14.28 6.17 18.54
C ARG A 97 14.11 4.69 18.89
N THR A 98 13.34 4.39 19.93
CA THR A 98 12.98 3.01 20.27
C THR A 98 12.25 2.34 19.09
N LEU A 99 11.26 2.99 18.51
CA LEU A 99 10.53 2.46 17.35
C LEU A 99 11.45 2.32 16.11
N GLU A 100 12.31 3.33 15.84
CA GLU A 100 13.29 3.26 14.75
C GLU A 100 14.22 2.05 14.91
N ASN A 101 14.75 1.81 16.11
CA ASN A 101 15.60 0.65 16.38
C ASN A 101 14.85 -0.68 16.23
N ARG A 102 13.61 -0.76 16.70
CA ARG A 102 12.77 -1.97 16.54
C ARG A 102 12.45 -2.26 15.07
N LEU A 103 12.18 -1.22 14.28
CA LEU A 103 11.97 -1.37 12.84
C LEU A 103 13.25 -1.83 12.14
N THR A 104 14.41 -1.26 12.50
CA THR A 104 15.73 -1.67 12.00
C THR A 104 15.99 -3.17 12.23
N GLU A 105 15.76 -3.63 13.46
CA GLU A 105 15.91 -5.04 13.83
C GLU A 105 14.92 -5.93 13.06
N PHE A 106 13.65 -5.51 12.99
CA PHE A 106 12.61 -6.27 12.32
C PHE A 106 12.84 -6.37 10.82
N LEU A 107 13.23 -5.28 10.15
CA LEU A 107 13.48 -5.23 8.71
C LEU A 107 14.86 -5.80 8.33
N GLY A 108 15.77 -5.96 9.31
CA GLY A 108 17.12 -6.46 9.06
C GLY A 108 18.00 -5.49 8.28
N THR A 109 17.90 -4.21 8.58
CA THR A 109 18.63 -3.10 7.97
C THR A 109 19.68 -2.52 8.93
N GLU A 110 20.36 -1.42 8.56
CA GLU A 110 21.40 -0.81 9.39
C GLU A 110 20.88 0.34 10.24
N ASP A 111 19.93 1.14 9.73
CA ASP A 111 19.22 2.19 10.49
C ASP A 111 17.83 2.43 9.89
N THR A 112 16.99 3.17 10.64
CA THR A 112 15.63 3.54 10.25
C THR A 112 15.30 4.96 10.69
N LEU A 113 14.54 5.67 9.86
CA LEU A 113 14.04 7.02 10.12
C LEU A 113 12.53 7.08 9.95
N LEU A 114 11.81 7.53 10.98
CA LEU A 114 10.35 7.70 10.95
C LEU A 114 9.93 8.97 10.22
N PHE A 115 8.85 8.85 9.47
CA PHE A 115 8.13 9.92 8.77
C PHE A 115 6.65 9.92 9.17
N PRO A 116 5.91 11.04 9.00
CA PRO A 116 4.47 11.10 9.29
C PRO A 116 3.64 10.12 8.46
N SER A 117 4.10 9.76 7.27
CA SER A 117 3.54 8.74 6.39
C SER A 117 4.60 8.12 5.47
N CYS A 118 4.30 6.99 4.82
CA CYS A 118 5.16 6.47 3.76
C CYS A 118 5.13 7.36 2.49
N MET A 119 4.05 8.11 2.27
CA MET A 119 4.01 9.16 1.24
C MET A 119 5.12 10.18 1.46
N ASP A 120 5.28 10.66 2.72
CA ASP A 120 6.35 11.58 3.10
C ASP A 120 7.75 10.94 3.00
N ALA A 121 7.88 9.68 3.35
CA ALA A 121 9.13 8.92 3.21
C ALA A 121 9.56 8.84 1.73
N ASN A 122 8.65 8.43 0.85
CA ASN A 122 8.90 8.35 -0.60
C ASN A 122 9.15 9.74 -1.23
N ALA A 123 8.42 10.77 -0.79
CA ALA A 123 8.63 12.14 -1.27
C ALA A 123 9.98 12.73 -0.84
N GLY A 124 10.51 12.30 0.30
CA GLY A 124 11.72 12.89 0.89
C GLY A 124 13.03 12.16 0.53
N VAL A 125 13.00 10.87 0.25
CA VAL A 125 14.21 10.06 0.14
C VAL A 125 15.03 10.38 -1.11
N PHE A 126 14.40 10.52 -2.28
CA PHE A 126 15.13 10.67 -3.54
C PHE A 126 15.90 11.97 -3.61
N GLU A 127 15.28 13.11 -3.26
CA GLU A 127 15.93 14.42 -3.21
C GLU A 127 17.07 14.47 -2.17
N ALA A 128 16.94 13.69 -1.08
CA ALA A 128 17.97 13.66 -0.03
C ALA A 128 19.25 12.95 -0.49
N VAL A 129 19.15 11.91 -1.34
CA VAL A 129 20.26 11.00 -1.68
C VAL A 129 20.78 11.14 -3.11
N LEU A 130 19.99 11.70 -4.03
CA LEU A 130 20.34 11.82 -5.45
C LEU A 130 20.39 13.28 -5.91
N GLY A 131 21.06 13.53 -7.03
CA GLY A 131 21.19 14.84 -7.66
C GLY A 131 21.22 14.75 -9.20
N ASP A 132 21.54 15.85 -9.85
CA ASP A 132 21.48 16.04 -11.31
C ASP A 132 22.40 15.12 -12.13
N GLN A 133 23.43 14.55 -11.49
CA GLN A 133 24.37 13.59 -12.13
C GLN A 133 23.90 12.13 -12.00
N ASP A 134 22.80 11.88 -11.32
CA ASP A 134 22.30 10.55 -10.99
C ASP A 134 21.06 10.20 -11.83
N ILE A 135 20.65 8.93 -11.82
CA ILE A 135 19.45 8.46 -12.51
C ILE A 135 18.62 7.55 -11.62
N MET A 136 17.32 7.69 -11.74
CA MET A 136 16.30 6.80 -11.19
C MET A 136 15.68 5.96 -12.31
N ILE A 137 15.67 4.64 -12.14
CA ILE A 137 15.12 3.66 -13.11
C ILE A 137 14.00 2.89 -12.42
N ALA A 138 12.75 3.33 -12.63
CA ALA A 138 11.60 2.82 -11.89
C ALA A 138 10.78 1.79 -12.69
N ASP A 139 10.23 0.80 -12.00
CA ASP A 139 9.17 -0.03 -12.57
C ASP A 139 7.98 0.87 -12.94
N ARG A 140 7.36 0.60 -14.08
CA ARG A 140 6.24 1.41 -14.61
C ARG A 140 5.02 1.46 -13.67
N LEU A 141 4.84 0.47 -12.80
CA LEU A 141 3.69 0.34 -11.91
C LEU A 141 3.97 0.74 -10.46
N VAL A 142 5.12 1.37 -10.17
CA VAL A 142 5.40 1.86 -8.82
C VAL A 142 4.29 2.79 -8.29
N HIS A 143 4.16 2.82 -6.98
CA HIS A 143 3.14 3.61 -6.30
C HIS A 143 3.22 5.10 -6.64
N ALA A 144 2.07 5.79 -6.66
CA ALA A 144 1.98 7.23 -7.00
C ALA A 144 2.90 8.11 -6.14
N SER A 145 3.08 7.79 -4.85
CA SER A 145 4.00 8.52 -3.96
C SER A 145 5.46 8.45 -4.42
N ILE A 146 5.87 7.35 -5.03
CA ILE A 146 7.21 7.20 -5.62
C ILE A 146 7.33 8.11 -6.83
N VAL A 147 6.31 8.09 -7.73
CA VAL A 147 6.29 8.97 -8.91
C VAL A 147 6.37 10.45 -8.50
N ASP A 148 5.63 10.85 -7.48
CA ASP A 148 5.65 12.22 -6.97
C ASP A 148 6.99 12.56 -6.31
N GLY A 149 7.56 11.64 -5.53
CA GLY A 149 8.91 11.80 -4.96
C GLY A 149 10.01 11.92 -6.02
N MET A 150 9.92 11.11 -7.09
CA MET A 150 10.85 11.22 -8.23
C MET A 150 10.75 12.59 -8.92
N ARG A 151 9.54 13.15 -9.07
CA ARG A 151 9.32 14.49 -9.66
C ARG A 151 9.96 15.62 -8.86
N LEU A 152 10.07 15.48 -7.54
CA LEU A 152 10.72 16.45 -6.67
C LEU A 152 12.25 16.40 -6.78
N CYS A 153 12.83 15.29 -7.23
CA CYS A 153 14.26 15.08 -7.35
C CYS A 153 14.81 15.64 -8.66
N LYS A 154 16.04 16.16 -8.64
CA LYS A 154 16.75 16.68 -9.83
C LYS A 154 17.41 15.57 -10.66
N ALA A 155 17.50 14.34 -10.15
CA ALA A 155 18.06 13.23 -10.88
C ALA A 155 17.25 12.92 -12.15
N GLN A 156 17.92 12.44 -13.19
CA GLN A 156 17.26 11.98 -14.40
C GLN A 156 16.30 10.83 -14.06
N GLN A 157 15.21 10.70 -14.82
CA GLN A 157 14.21 9.65 -14.62
C GLN A 157 14.07 8.80 -15.87
N ASP A 158 14.03 7.50 -15.69
CA ASP A 158 13.67 6.53 -16.74
C ASP A 158 12.80 5.42 -16.13
N THR A 159 12.11 4.65 -16.98
CA THR A 159 11.25 3.57 -16.53
C THR A 159 11.51 2.29 -17.30
N TYR A 160 11.32 1.15 -16.65
CA TYR A 160 11.30 -0.15 -17.31
C TYR A 160 9.88 -0.74 -17.29
N LYS A 161 9.61 -1.65 -18.26
CA LYS A 161 8.33 -2.36 -18.35
C LYS A 161 8.14 -3.20 -17.09
N HIS A 162 6.92 -3.19 -16.54
CA HIS A 162 6.58 -3.89 -15.32
C HIS A 162 7.11 -5.33 -15.28
N SER A 163 7.86 -5.66 -14.22
CA SER A 163 8.48 -6.97 -13.96
C SER A 163 9.34 -7.54 -15.11
N ASN A 164 9.79 -6.69 -16.04
CA ASN A 164 10.62 -7.11 -17.18
C ASN A 164 12.10 -6.86 -16.89
N MET A 165 12.81 -7.91 -16.50
CA MET A 165 14.22 -7.85 -16.10
C MET A 165 15.17 -7.62 -17.27
N GLU A 166 14.82 -8.06 -18.49
CA GLU A 166 15.61 -7.78 -19.69
C GLU A 166 15.60 -6.28 -20.01
N HIS A 167 14.40 -5.66 -19.98
CA HIS A 167 14.28 -4.22 -20.19
C HIS A 167 14.93 -3.41 -19.07
N LEU A 168 14.93 -3.88 -17.81
CA LEU A 168 15.70 -3.28 -16.72
C LEU A 168 17.20 -3.33 -17.02
N ALA A 169 17.73 -4.48 -17.47
CA ALA A 169 19.14 -4.63 -17.84
C ALA A 169 19.54 -3.68 -18.99
N GLU A 170 18.69 -3.54 -20.03
CA GLU A 170 18.88 -2.57 -21.12
C GLU A 170 18.99 -1.12 -20.59
N LYS A 171 18.10 -0.74 -19.65
CA LYS A 171 18.11 0.59 -19.04
C LYS A 171 19.36 0.83 -18.19
N LEU A 172 19.78 -0.14 -17.41
CA LEU A 172 21.00 -0.07 -16.61
C LEU A 172 22.23 0.07 -17.50
N GLN A 173 22.30 -0.68 -18.61
CA GLN A 173 23.38 -0.56 -19.58
C GLN A 173 23.40 0.80 -20.28
N LEU A 174 22.23 1.35 -20.62
CA LEU A 174 22.12 2.67 -21.27
C LEU A 174 22.67 3.81 -20.40
N HIS A 175 22.52 3.70 -19.08
CA HIS A 175 22.86 4.76 -18.14
C HIS A 175 24.14 4.51 -17.33
N GLN A 176 25.13 3.79 -17.91
CA GLN A 176 26.41 3.53 -17.26
C GLN A 176 27.29 4.79 -17.07
N ASP A 177 26.99 5.86 -17.80
CA ASP A 177 27.65 7.16 -17.68
C ASP A 177 27.24 7.95 -16.42
N LYS A 178 26.14 7.56 -15.74
CA LYS A 178 25.63 8.28 -14.57
C LYS A 178 26.46 7.96 -13.32
N ARG A 179 26.63 8.97 -12.45
CA ARG A 179 27.37 8.83 -11.21
C ARG A 179 26.77 7.75 -10.31
N ARG A 180 25.43 7.76 -10.12
CA ARG A 180 24.67 6.77 -9.36
C ARG A 180 23.46 6.34 -10.15
N ARG A 181 23.12 5.06 -10.06
CA ARG A 181 21.91 4.45 -10.63
C ARG A 181 21.09 3.90 -9.48
N LEU A 182 19.81 4.27 -9.41
CA LEU A 182 18.87 3.75 -8.43
C LEU A 182 17.75 2.99 -9.14
N ILE A 183 17.69 1.69 -8.93
CA ILE A 183 16.55 0.86 -9.33
C ILE A 183 15.43 1.04 -8.32
N ILE A 184 14.20 1.30 -8.79
CA ILE A 184 13.06 1.60 -7.94
C ILE A 184 11.91 0.65 -8.26
N THR A 185 11.38 -0.02 -7.24
CA THR A 185 10.24 -0.94 -7.35
C THR A 185 9.38 -0.91 -6.08
N ASP A 186 8.11 -1.33 -6.22
CA ASP A 186 7.33 -1.81 -5.07
C ASP A 186 7.76 -3.24 -4.76
N GLY A 187 7.68 -3.68 -3.53
CA GLY A 187 7.86 -5.09 -3.15
C GLY A 187 6.65 -5.92 -3.56
N VAL A 188 5.45 -5.46 -3.18
CA VAL A 188 4.15 -5.97 -3.66
C VAL A 188 3.39 -4.83 -4.31
N PHE A 189 2.99 -4.99 -5.56
CA PHE A 189 2.25 -3.98 -6.32
C PHE A 189 0.79 -3.89 -5.87
N SER A 190 0.40 -2.74 -5.36
CA SER A 190 -0.85 -2.53 -4.62
C SER A 190 -2.13 -2.84 -5.37
N MET A 191 -2.14 -2.70 -6.71
CA MET A 191 -3.34 -2.91 -7.53
C MET A 191 -3.41 -4.31 -8.13
N ASP A 192 -2.28 -4.97 -8.25
CA ASP A 192 -2.14 -6.26 -8.93
C ASP A 192 -1.87 -7.43 -7.97
N GLY A 193 -1.20 -7.16 -6.85
CA GLY A 193 -0.89 -8.16 -5.84
C GLY A 193 0.29 -9.07 -6.19
N ASP A 194 0.99 -8.79 -7.28
CA ASP A 194 2.21 -9.52 -7.65
C ASP A 194 3.44 -8.99 -6.92
N LEU A 195 4.44 -9.84 -6.79
CA LEU A 195 5.69 -9.56 -6.10
C LEU A 195 6.78 -9.16 -7.11
N ALA A 196 7.64 -8.22 -6.71
CA ALA A 196 8.85 -7.90 -7.46
C ALA A 196 9.84 -9.07 -7.43
N LYS A 197 10.62 -9.23 -8.51
CA LYS A 197 11.67 -10.23 -8.65
C LYS A 197 12.97 -9.70 -8.02
N LEU A 198 12.96 -9.53 -6.68
CA LEU A 198 14.05 -8.84 -5.99
C LEU A 198 15.39 -9.57 -6.08
N ASP A 199 15.38 -10.90 -6.18
CA ASP A 199 16.58 -11.71 -6.45
C ASP A 199 17.29 -11.26 -7.74
N THR A 200 16.55 -11.25 -8.84
CA THR A 200 17.06 -10.83 -10.15
C THR A 200 17.39 -9.33 -10.18
N ILE A 201 16.59 -8.48 -9.52
CA ILE A 201 16.86 -7.03 -9.42
C ILE A 201 18.17 -6.78 -8.69
N CYS A 202 18.44 -7.47 -7.58
CA CYS A 202 19.70 -7.35 -6.84
C CYS A 202 20.90 -7.86 -7.64
N ASP A 203 20.74 -8.97 -8.40
CA ASP A 203 21.79 -9.49 -9.27
C ASP A 203 22.14 -8.49 -10.39
N LEU A 204 21.13 -7.84 -10.97
CA LEU A 204 21.35 -6.76 -11.95
C LEU A 204 21.97 -5.52 -11.31
N ALA A 205 21.55 -5.16 -10.09
CA ALA A 205 22.13 -4.04 -9.36
C ALA A 205 23.64 -4.24 -9.11
N GLU A 206 24.05 -5.41 -8.65
CA GLU A 206 25.45 -5.76 -8.46
C GLU A 206 26.23 -5.75 -9.77
N LYS A 207 25.67 -6.34 -10.84
CA LYS A 207 26.30 -6.39 -12.17
C LYS A 207 26.55 -5.00 -12.76
N TYR A 208 25.66 -4.04 -12.52
CA TYR A 208 25.70 -2.72 -13.14
C TYR A 208 26.04 -1.59 -12.15
N ASP A 209 26.52 -1.93 -10.96
CA ASP A 209 26.89 -0.98 -9.90
C ASP A 209 25.74 0.02 -9.62
N ALA A 210 24.55 -0.49 -9.30
CA ALA A 210 23.35 0.25 -9.00
C ALA A 210 22.87 -0.01 -7.58
N MET A 211 22.18 0.95 -7.00
CA MET A 211 21.47 0.81 -5.72
C MET A 211 20.04 0.29 -5.96
N VAL A 212 19.44 -0.31 -4.92
CA VAL A 212 18.08 -0.84 -4.96
C VAL A 212 17.20 -0.14 -3.91
N PHE A 213 16.08 0.43 -4.38
CA PHE A 213 15.00 0.96 -3.56
C PHE A 213 13.77 0.07 -3.68
N VAL A 214 13.15 -0.26 -2.54
CA VAL A 214 11.93 -1.05 -2.47
C VAL A 214 10.90 -0.36 -1.57
N ASP A 215 9.70 -0.08 -2.09
CA ASP A 215 8.54 0.24 -1.24
C ASP A 215 7.84 -1.07 -0.83
N ASP A 216 8.00 -1.45 0.43
CA ASP A 216 7.49 -2.71 0.98
C ASP A 216 6.19 -2.53 1.79
N SER A 217 5.46 -1.43 1.55
CA SER A 217 4.24 -1.06 2.27
C SER A 217 3.11 -2.10 2.19
N HIS A 218 3.10 -2.95 1.18
CA HIS A 218 2.14 -4.04 1.02
C HIS A 218 2.72 -5.43 1.32
N ALA A 219 3.84 -5.48 2.06
CA ALA A 219 4.52 -6.73 2.39
C ALA A 219 5.08 -6.79 3.82
N SER A 220 5.67 -5.70 4.32
CA SER A 220 6.21 -5.63 5.69
C SER A 220 5.14 -5.97 6.72
N GLY A 221 5.46 -6.92 7.60
CA GLY A 221 4.58 -7.48 8.62
C GLY A 221 4.07 -8.89 8.29
N PHE A 222 4.03 -9.32 7.02
CA PHE A 222 3.35 -10.58 6.66
C PHE A 222 3.93 -11.36 5.46
N ILE A 223 4.66 -10.74 4.55
CA ILE A 223 5.35 -11.45 3.47
C ILE A 223 6.70 -11.95 3.96
N GLY A 224 7.11 -13.14 3.55
CA GLY A 224 8.29 -13.83 4.03
C GLY A 224 8.01 -14.77 5.21
N ARG A 225 8.97 -15.61 5.55
CA ARG A 225 8.80 -16.67 6.57
C ARG A 225 8.51 -16.10 7.96
N THR A 226 9.12 -14.97 8.30
CA THR A 226 8.92 -14.28 9.58
C THR A 226 8.19 -12.94 9.43
N GLY A 227 7.71 -12.63 8.22
CA GLY A 227 6.93 -11.43 7.93
C GLY A 227 7.76 -10.18 7.75
N ARG A 228 9.06 -10.28 7.50
CA ARG A 228 9.94 -9.11 7.36
C ARG A 228 9.69 -8.33 6.07
N GLY A 229 9.11 -8.97 5.06
CA GLY A 229 8.76 -8.34 3.78
C GLY A 229 9.30 -9.11 2.58
N THR A 230 9.24 -8.48 1.41
CA THR A 230 9.63 -9.11 0.14
C THR A 230 11.11 -9.44 0.05
N HIS A 231 11.97 -8.68 0.71
CA HIS A 231 13.41 -8.94 0.75
C HIS A 231 13.75 -10.23 1.53
N GLU A 232 12.97 -10.58 2.57
CA GLU A 232 13.06 -11.89 3.20
C GLU A 232 12.54 -12.99 2.28
N HIS A 233 11.37 -12.76 1.67
CA HIS A 233 10.72 -13.72 0.78
C HIS A 233 11.61 -14.13 -0.40
N CYS A 234 12.27 -13.15 -1.02
CA CYS A 234 13.17 -13.36 -2.16
C CYS A 234 14.60 -13.77 -1.76
N GLY A 235 14.90 -13.91 -0.46
CA GLY A 235 16.23 -14.33 0.01
C GLY A 235 17.33 -13.27 -0.18
N VAL A 236 16.98 -11.99 -0.23
CA VAL A 236 17.90 -10.87 -0.50
C VAL A 236 18.07 -9.93 0.71
N LEU A 237 17.89 -10.45 1.92
CA LEU A 237 18.21 -9.72 3.15
C LEU A 237 19.63 -9.14 3.09
N GLY A 238 19.77 -7.84 3.42
CA GLY A 238 21.04 -7.11 3.38
C GLY A 238 21.48 -6.64 1.99
N ARG A 239 20.75 -6.94 0.91
CA ARG A 239 21.07 -6.50 -0.47
C ARG A 239 20.21 -5.31 -0.94
N ILE A 240 19.23 -4.86 -0.14
CA ILE A 240 18.43 -3.68 -0.41
C ILE A 240 19.07 -2.47 0.26
N ASP A 241 19.29 -1.40 -0.49
CA ASP A 241 19.95 -0.20 0.03
C ASP A 241 18.99 0.77 0.69
N ILE A 242 17.76 0.86 0.17
CA ILE A 242 16.70 1.72 0.67
C ILE A 242 15.39 0.93 0.66
N LEU A 243 14.78 0.79 1.82
CA LEU A 243 13.47 0.20 1.99
C LEU A 243 12.54 1.24 2.63
N THR A 244 11.35 1.43 2.03
CA THR A 244 10.30 2.21 2.68
C THR A 244 9.13 1.32 3.03
N THR A 245 8.46 1.63 4.13
CA THR A 245 7.22 0.95 4.52
C THR A 245 6.31 1.85 5.34
N THR A 246 5.06 1.44 5.51
CA THR A 246 4.03 2.20 6.21
C THR A 246 3.61 1.53 7.52
N LEU A 247 3.33 2.35 8.54
CA LEU A 247 2.61 1.91 9.74
C LEU A 247 1.09 1.89 9.54
N GLY A 248 0.61 2.45 8.41
CA GLY A 248 -0.81 2.60 8.10
C GLY A 248 -1.50 1.36 7.52
N LYS A 249 -0.85 0.18 7.54
CA LYS A 249 -1.39 -1.09 7.02
C LYS A 249 -1.18 -2.22 8.03
N ALA A 250 -0.42 -3.25 7.66
CA ALA A 250 -0.16 -4.41 8.53
C ALA A 250 0.50 -4.04 9.87
N LEU A 251 1.34 -3.00 9.87
CA LEU A 251 2.06 -2.55 11.07
C LEU A 251 1.20 -1.64 11.98
N GLY A 252 -0.08 -1.95 12.16
CA GLY A 252 -0.97 -1.31 13.12
C GLY A 252 -2.11 -0.50 12.52
N GLY A 253 -2.02 -0.08 11.25
CA GLY A 253 -3.13 0.58 10.54
C GLY A 253 -3.38 2.05 10.89
N ALA A 254 -2.48 2.68 11.66
CA ALA A 254 -2.57 4.12 11.98
C ALA A 254 -1.81 4.97 10.93
N SER A 255 -1.24 6.08 11.30
CA SER A 255 -0.37 6.87 10.43
C SER A 255 1.11 6.59 10.71
N GLY A 256 1.97 7.08 9.85
CA GLY A 256 3.41 6.89 9.92
C GLY A 256 3.97 6.02 8.81
N GLY A 257 5.24 6.19 8.58
CA GLY A 257 6.03 5.40 7.65
C GLY A 257 7.51 5.55 7.98
N CYS A 258 8.37 4.87 7.25
CA CYS A 258 9.79 5.00 7.48
C CYS A 258 10.61 4.81 6.20
N VAL A 259 11.83 5.36 6.25
CA VAL A 259 12.95 4.97 5.39
C VAL A 259 13.87 4.12 6.25
N SER A 260 14.23 2.95 5.77
CA SER A 260 15.13 1.99 6.42
C SER A 260 16.17 1.52 5.40
N GLY A 261 17.40 1.22 5.81
CA GLY A 261 18.42 0.79 4.85
C GLY A 261 19.84 1.05 5.35
N ARG A 262 20.73 1.46 4.44
CA ARG A 262 22.11 1.79 4.76
C ARG A 262 22.19 3.00 5.69
N ALA A 263 23.01 2.94 6.74
CA ALA A 263 23.09 3.95 7.79
C ALA A 263 23.39 5.34 7.23
N GLU A 264 24.31 5.47 6.26
CA GLU A 264 24.68 6.74 5.63
C GLU A 264 23.53 7.34 4.82
N ILE A 265 22.71 6.51 4.18
CA ILE A 265 21.51 6.95 3.42
C ILE A 265 20.45 7.45 4.38
N VAL A 266 20.18 6.71 5.45
CA VAL A 266 19.22 7.08 6.50
C VAL A 266 19.63 8.38 7.17
N GLU A 267 20.93 8.56 7.46
CA GLU A 267 21.45 9.80 8.03
C GLU A 267 21.35 10.99 7.05
N LEU A 268 21.61 10.79 5.76
CA LEU A 268 21.36 11.82 4.76
C LEU A 268 19.88 12.23 4.71
N CYS A 269 18.96 11.29 4.82
CA CYS A 269 17.52 11.59 4.91
C CYS A 269 17.23 12.41 6.18
N ARG A 270 17.82 12.09 7.33
CA ARG A 270 17.69 12.84 8.58
C ARG A 270 18.14 14.31 8.43
N GLN A 271 19.17 14.56 7.62
CA GLN A 271 19.73 15.89 7.42
C GLN A 271 19.07 16.69 6.30
N ARG A 272 18.43 16.04 5.31
CA ARG A 272 18.01 16.68 4.05
C ARG A 272 16.57 16.45 3.65
N ALA A 273 15.94 15.35 4.06
CA ALA A 273 14.58 15.02 3.61
C ALA A 273 13.57 16.07 4.10
N ARG A 274 13.05 16.87 3.20
CA ARG A 274 12.15 18.00 3.54
C ARG A 274 10.90 17.58 4.32
N PRO A 275 10.20 16.48 3.99
CA PRO A 275 9.05 16.02 4.78
C PRO A 275 9.44 15.64 6.22
N TYR A 276 10.65 15.16 6.47
CA TYR A 276 11.15 14.91 7.81
C TYR A 276 11.49 16.21 8.56
N LEU A 277 12.14 17.16 7.88
CA LEU A 277 12.59 18.41 8.48
C LEU A 277 11.44 19.38 8.77
N PHE A 278 10.37 19.36 7.99
CA PHE A 278 9.35 20.41 8.01
C PHE A 278 7.94 19.93 8.34
N SER A 279 7.71 18.62 8.45
CA SER A 279 6.44 18.08 8.90
C SER A 279 6.47 17.72 10.39
N ASN A 280 5.31 17.70 11.03
CA ASN A 280 5.19 17.28 12.42
C ASN A 280 5.62 15.83 12.61
N THR A 281 6.13 15.52 13.79
CA THR A 281 6.51 14.17 14.15
C THR A 281 5.29 13.23 14.29
N VAL A 282 5.52 11.94 14.16
CA VAL A 282 4.50 10.90 14.46
C VAL A 282 4.10 11.03 15.93
N ALA A 283 2.81 11.09 16.21
CA ALA A 283 2.30 11.28 17.56
C ALA A 283 2.70 10.13 18.51
N PRO A 284 2.99 10.41 19.79
CA PRO A 284 3.41 9.39 20.77
C PRO A 284 2.46 8.20 20.88
N VAL A 285 1.17 8.45 20.81
CA VAL A 285 0.12 7.41 20.84
C VAL A 285 0.28 6.39 19.71
N ILE A 286 0.66 6.84 18.52
CA ILE A 286 0.91 5.98 17.36
C ILE A 286 2.22 5.21 17.53
N VAL A 287 3.27 5.89 17.99
CA VAL A 287 4.59 5.28 18.24
C VAL A 287 4.47 4.13 19.24
N SER A 288 3.78 4.34 20.36
CA SER A 288 3.57 3.33 21.40
C SER A 288 2.77 2.13 20.88
N GLY A 289 1.71 2.38 20.10
CA GLY A 289 0.95 1.33 19.43
C GLY A 289 1.79 0.52 18.44
N ALA A 290 2.61 1.20 17.63
CA ALA A 290 3.47 0.55 16.63
C ALA A 290 4.59 -0.30 17.28
N ILE A 291 5.17 0.13 18.40
CA ILE A 291 6.11 -0.68 19.19
C ILE A 291 5.43 -1.99 19.60
N ARG A 292 4.19 -1.92 20.13
CA ARG A 292 3.45 -3.12 20.53
C ARG A 292 3.13 -4.03 19.35
N VAL A 293 2.80 -3.47 18.20
CA VAL A 293 2.60 -4.26 16.96
C VAL A 293 3.86 -5.06 16.62
N LEU A 294 5.03 -4.42 16.61
CA LEU A 294 6.30 -5.10 16.31
C LEU A 294 6.61 -6.22 17.32
N GLU A 295 6.30 -6.03 18.62
CA GLU A 295 6.43 -7.08 19.63
C GLU A 295 5.53 -8.29 19.31
N LEU A 296 4.26 -8.04 18.96
CA LEU A 296 3.29 -9.08 18.64
C LEU A 296 3.71 -9.91 17.43
N ILE A 297 4.11 -9.26 16.34
CA ILE A 297 4.47 -9.94 15.08
C ILE A 297 5.86 -10.58 15.11
N SER A 298 6.77 -10.08 15.95
CA SER A 298 8.08 -10.70 16.17
C SER A 298 7.99 -11.91 17.10
N GLY A 299 7.01 -11.93 18.00
CA GLY A 299 6.81 -13.02 18.96
C GLY A 299 6.06 -14.23 18.40
N SER A 300 5.31 -14.11 17.32
CA SER A 300 4.50 -15.17 16.73
C SER A 300 4.20 -14.93 15.25
N THR A 301 4.21 -16.01 14.47
CA THR A 301 3.79 -16.00 13.04
C THR A 301 2.30 -16.36 12.84
N GLU A 302 1.57 -16.64 13.91
CA GLU A 302 0.18 -17.16 13.84
C GLU A 302 -0.72 -16.31 12.96
N ARG A 303 -0.65 -14.98 13.09
CA ARG A 303 -1.47 -14.06 12.28
C ARG A 303 -1.06 -14.09 10.79
N ARG A 304 0.23 -14.16 10.52
CA ARG A 304 0.77 -14.30 9.17
C ARG A 304 0.30 -15.61 8.54
N ASP A 305 0.41 -16.71 9.28
CA ASP A 305 0.04 -18.04 8.82
C ASP A 305 -1.48 -18.12 8.56
N LYS A 306 -2.30 -17.52 9.44
CA LYS A 306 -3.75 -17.38 9.23
C LYS A 306 -4.07 -16.53 8.00
N LEU A 307 -3.35 -15.42 7.78
CA LEU A 307 -3.52 -14.59 6.59
C LEU A 307 -3.23 -15.37 5.31
N GLU A 308 -2.16 -16.16 5.29
CA GLU A 308 -1.77 -17.00 4.17
C GLU A 308 -2.87 -18.06 3.88
N ALA A 309 -3.32 -18.80 4.90
CA ALA A 309 -4.39 -19.77 4.78
C ALA A 309 -5.69 -19.13 4.26
N ASN A 310 -6.10 -17.98 4.81
CA ASN A 310 -7.27 -17.22 4.37
C ASN A 310 -7.12 -16.79 2.90
N THR A 311 -5.94 -16.36 2.48
CA THR A 311 -5.65 -15.91 1.11
C THR A 311 -5.78 -17.07 0.12
N VAL A 312 -5.21 -18.22 0.45
CA VAL A 312 -5.29 -19.44 -0.38
C VAL A 312 -6.75 -19.86 -0.52
N PHE A 313 -7.50 -19.95 0.58
CA PHE A 313 -8.91 -20.30 0.59
C PHE A 313 -9.74 -19.36 -0.30
N TRP A 314 -9.54 -18.04 -0.14
CA TRP A 314 -10.25 -17.02 -0.90
C TRP A 314 -9.97 -17.11 -2.40
N ARG A 315 -8.69 -17.19 -2.79
CA ARG A 315 -8.30 -17.34 -4.22
C ARG A 315 -8.90 -18.58 -4.84
N GLN A 316 -8.79 -19.73 -4.16
CA GLN A 316 -9.33 -20.99 -4.65
C GLN A 316 -10.85 -20.94 -4.80
N GLY A 317 -11.55 -20.34 -3.83
CA GLY A 317 -13.00 -20.17 -3.87
C GLY A 317 -13.48 -19.29 -5.02
N LEU A 318 -12.85 -18.13 -5.24
CA LEU A 318 -13.18 -17.27 -6.38
C LEU A 318 -12.85 -17.91 -7.73
N ALA A 319 -11.72 -18.60 -7.85
CA ALA A 319 -11.34 -19.31 -9.07
C ALA A 319 -12.32 -20.46 -9.36
N ALA A 320 -12.71 -21.24 -8.35
CA ALA A 320 -13.70 -22.30 -8.47
C ALA A 320 -15.09 -21.78 -8.86
N ALA A 321 -15.45 -20.56 -8.39
CA ALA A 321 -16.67 -19.88 -8.81
C ALA A 321 -16.61 -19.39 -10.27
N GLY A 322 -15.45 -19.37 -10.90
CA GLY A 322 -15.25 -19.02 -12.31
C GLY A 322 -14.89 -17.54 -12.54
N PHE A 323 -14.38 -16.83 -11.53
CA PHE A 323 -13.88 -15.48 -11.73
C PHE A 323 -12.50 -15.45 -12.39
N ASP A 324 -12.28 -14.47 -13.27
CA ASP A 324 -10.96 -14.16 -13.81
C ASP A 324 -10.16 -13.38 -12.75
N LEU A 325 -9.10 -13.99 -12.24
CA LEU A 325 -8.25 -13.43 -11.19
C LEU A 325 -6.88 -13.07 -11.75
N LYS A 326 -6.32 -11.96 -11.26
CA LYS A 326 -4.91 -11.70 -11.50
C LYS A 326 -4.06 -12.71 -10.71
N ALA A 327 -3.04 -13.27 -11.36
CA ALA A 327 -2.11 -14.17 -10.71
C ALA A 327 -1.32 -13.45 -9.60
N GLY A 328 -0.95 -14.17 -8.55
CA GLY A 328 -0.16 -13.67 -7.42
C GLY A 328 -0.47 -14.44 -6.14
N ASP A 329 0.44 -14.37 -5.17
CA ASP A 329 0.35 -15.10 -3.89
C ASP A 329 0.09 -14.16 -2.70
N SER A 330 0.02 -12.84 -2.92
CA SER A 330 -0.25 -11.87 -1.87
C SER A 330 -1.74 -11.86 -1.46
N PRO A 331 -2.08 -11.32 -0.28
CA PRO A 331 -3.47 -11.15 0.18
C PRO A 331 -4.30 -10.16 -0.65
N ILE A 332 -3.69 -9.52 -1.63
CA ILE A 332 -4.39 -8.69 -2.61
C ILE A 332 -4.91 -9.59 -3.72
N VAL A 333 -6.23 -9.70 -3.84
CA VAL A 333 -6.86 -10.59 -4.82
C VAL A 333 -7.76 -9.77 -5.75
N PRO A 334 -7.24 -9.36 -6.92
CA PRO A 334 -8.02 -8.62 -7.90
C PRO A 334 -8.94 -9.55 -8.71
N VAL A 335 -10.25 -9.30 -8.66
CA VAL A 335 -11.25 -9.89 -9.54
C VAL A 335 -11.36 -9.03 -10.78
N MET A 336 -10.90 -9.53 -11.92
CA MET A 336 -10.76 -8.76 -13.16
C MET A 336 -12.11 -8.63 -13.89
N LEU A 337 -12.52 -7.38 -14.12
CA LEU A 337 -13.79 -7.06 -14.80
C LEU A 337 -13.59 -6.22 -16.06
N TYR A 338 -12.42 -5.60 -16.23
CA TYR A 338 -12.00 -4.81 -17.40
C TYR A 338 -12.85 -3.58 -17.72
N ASN A 339 -14.14 -3.58 -17.39
CA ASN A 339 -15.10 -2.49 -17.63
C ASN A 339 -15.38 -1.71 -16.34
N ALA A 340 -15.23 -0.37 -16.40
CA ALA A 340 -15.39 0.50 -15.23
C ALA A 340 -16.81 0.49 -14.66
N LYS A 341 -17.82 0.56 -15.56
CA LYS A 341 -19.22 0.54 -15.14
C LYS A 341 -19.59 -0.80 -14.48
N LEU A 342 -19.16 -1.91 -15.06
CA LEU A 342 -19.36 -3.24 -14.47
C LEU A 342 -18.75 -3.34 -13.07
N ALA A 343 -17.52 -2.84 -12.89
CA ALA A 343 -16.84 -2.88 -11.59
C ALA A 343 -17.60 -2.02 -10.54
N GLN A 344 -18.14 -0.87 -10.93
CA GLN A 344 -18.96 -0.02 -10.05
C GLN A 344 -20.29 -0.68 -9.70
N ASP A 345 -21.01 -1.20 -10.70
CA ASP A 345 -22.32 -1.82 -10.51
C ASP A 345 -22.19 -3.07 -9.63
N MET A 346 -21.21 -3.95 -9.89
CA MET A 346 -20.96 -5.12 -9.05
C MET A 346 -20.52 -4.74 -7.63
N SER A 347 -19.72 -3.68 -7.45
CA SER A 347 -19.33 -3.18 -6.12
C SER A 347 -20.53 -2.70 -5.31
N ARG A 348 -21.52 -2.05 -5.95
CA ARG A 348 -22.77 -1.64 -5.32
C ARG A 348 -23.60 -2.85 -4.91
N ASP A 349 -23.80 -3.79 -5.83
CA ASP A 349 -24.57 -5.00 -5.54
C ASP A 349 -23.92 -5.86 -4.45
N LEU A 350 -22.59 -5.96 -4.41
CA LEU A 350 -21.89 -6.62 -3.30
C LEU A 350 -22.13 -5.92 -1.97
N TYR A 351 -22.18 -4.58 -1.97
CA TYR A 351 -22.52 -3.83 -0.76
C TYR A 351 -23.96 -4.12 -0.31
N ASP A 352 -24.89 -4.32 -1.25
CA ASP A 352 -26.27 -4.73 -0.95
C ASP A 352 -26.36 -6.15 -0.39
N GLU A 353 -25.45 -7.04 -0.76
CA GLU A 353 -25.26 -8.37 -0.18
C GLU A 353 -24.44 -8.37 1.13
N GLY A 354 -24.12 -7.23 1.71
CA GLY A 354 -23.37 -7.13 2.97
C GLY A 354 -21.85 -7.22 2.81
N ILE A 355 -21.32 -7.06 1.62
CA ILE A 355 -19.87 -7.12 1.36
C ILE A 355 -19.32 -5.74 0.97
N TYR A 356 -18.38 -5.22 1.76
CA TYR A 356 -17.70 -3.99 1.43
C TYR A 356 -16.45 -4.28 0.58
N ALA A 357 -16.63 -4.23 -0.73
CA ALA A 357 -15.58 -4.33 -1.73
C ALA A 357 -15.73 -3.18 -2.74
N VAL A 358 -14.61 -2.61 -3.21
CA VAL A 358 -14.60 -1.41 -4.07
C VAL A 358 -14.03 -1.73 -5.45
N GLY A 359 -14.69 -1.19 -6.48
CA GLY A 359 -14.22 -1.23 -7.85
C GLY A 359 -13.11 -0.21 -8.10
N PHE A 360 -12.03 -0.65 -8.75
CA PHE A 360 -10.93 0.21 -9.19
C PHE A 360 -10.91 0.31 -10.71
N PHE A 361 -10.82 1.54 -11.21
CA PHE A 361 -10.83 1.87 -12.64
C PHE A 361 -9.97 3.12 -12.90
N PHE A 362 -9.87 3.55 -14.13
CA PHE A 362 -9.09 4.74 -14.49
C PHE A 362 -9.53 5.98 -13.65
N PRO A 363 -8.60 6.81 -13.16
CA PRO A 363 -7.15 6.80 -13.41
C PRO A 363 -6.32 5.91 -12.45
N VAL A 364 -6.94 5.23 -11.48
CA VAL A 364 -6.22 4.39 -10.50
C VAL A 364 -5.56 3.17 -11.15
N VAL A 365 -6.23 2.59 -12.14
CA VAL A 365 -5.68 1.54 -13.01
C VAL A 365 -5.88 1.96 -14.47
N ALA A 366 -5.13 1.39 -15.38
CA ALA A 366 -5.21 1.72 -16.81
C ALA A 366 -6.62 1.44 -17.37
N LYS A 367 -7.04 2.19 -18.43
CA LYS A 367 -8.29 1.92 -19.14
C LYS A 367 -8.33 0.48 -19.63
N GLY A 368 -9.49 -0.18 -19.47
CA GLY A 368 -9.66 -1.58 -19.81
C GLY A 368 -8.99 -2.56 -18.84
N GLN A 369 -8.67 -2.12 -17.61
CA GLN A 369 -8.10 -2.91 -16.52
C GLN A 369 -8.90 -2.78 -15.21
N ALA A 370 -10.17 -2.42 -15.31
CA ALA A 370 -11.04 -2.29 -14.14
C ALA A 370 -11.21 -3.62 -13.42
N ARG A 371 -11.32 -3.57 -12.11
CA ARG A 371 -11.37 -4.71 -11.20
C ARG A 371 -12.06 -4.40 -9.89
N ILE A 372 -12.52 -5.40 -9.18
CA ILE A 372 -12.78 -5.31 -7.74
C ILE A 372 -11.55 -5.90 -7.05
N ARG A 373 -10.85 -5.09 -6.24
CA ARG A 373 -9.68 -5.53 -5.49
C ARG A 373 -10.12 -5.93 -4.08
N THR A 374 -10.02 -7.22 -3.76
CA THR A 374 -10.27 -7.70 -2.40
C THR A 374 -8.96 -7.77 -1.61
N GLN A 375 -9.03 -7.40 -0.33
CA GLN A 375 -7.94 -7.42 0.64
C GLN A 375 -8.27 -8.45 1.70
N ILE A 376 -7.47 -9.49 1.82
CA ILE A 376 -7.65 -10.53 2.83
C ILE A 376 -6.92 -10.13 4.10
N SER A 377 -7.49 -10.50 5.24
CA SER A 377 -6.99 -10.18 6.56
C SER A 377 -6.94 -11.43 7.45
N ALA A 378 -5.97 -11.48 8.34
CA ALA A 378 -5.98 -12.43 9.47
C ALA A 378 -7.17 -12.23 10.42
N GLY A 379 -7.81 -11.05 10.36
CA GLY A 379 -9.05 -10.78 11.07
C GLY A 379 -10.30 -11.44 10.47
N HIS A 380 -10.22 -11.94 9.23
CA HIS A 380 -11.31 -12.74 8.66
C HIS A 380 -11.35 -14.12 9.31
N GLU A 381 -12.54 -14.51 9.77
CA GLU A 381 -12.85 -15.87 10.16
C GLU A 381 -13.44 -16.63 8.96
N GLN A 382 -13.51 -17.96 9.05
CA GLN A 382 -13.97 -18.83 7.97
C GLN A 382 -15.35 -18.40 7.44
N HIS A 383 -16.30 -18.10 8.31
CA HIS A 383 -17.66 -17.67 7.93
C HIS A 383 -17.68 -16.34 7.14
N HIS A 384 -16.73 -15.42 7.38
CA HIS A 384 -16.63 -14.18 6.60
C HIS A 384 -16.24 -14.47 5.16
N LEU A 385 -15.27 -15.39 4.97
CA LEU A 385 -14.79 -15.79 3.65
C LEU A 385 -15.87 -16.54 2.89
N GLU A 386 -16.58 -17.46 3.55
CA GLU A 386 -17.69 -18.22 2.96
C GLU A 386 -18.84 -17.30 2.53
N ALA A 387 -19.28 -16.39 3.40
CA ALA A 387 -20.30 -15.41 3.07
C ALA A 387 -19.86 -14.49 1.90
N GLY A 388 -18.59 -14.09 1.89
CA GLY A 388 -18.01 -13.32 0.79
C GLY A 388 -18.06 -14.09 -0.53
N LEU A 389 -17.65 -15.36 -0.56
CA LEU A 389 -17.69 -16.21 -1.76
C LEU A 389 -19.12 -16.42 -2.27
N GLU A 390 -20.09 -16.61 -1.37
CA GLU A 390 -21.51 -16.74 -1.74
C GLU A 390 -22.01 -15.46 -2.42
N ALA A 391 -21.76 -14.29 -1.82
CA ALA A 391 -22.16 -12.99 -2.36
C ALA A 391 -21.49 -12.71 -3.71
N PHE A 392 -20.18 -12.94 -3.84
CA PHE A 392 -19.47 -12.81 -5.11
C PHE A 392 -20.07 -13.75 -6.17
N GLY A 393 -20.33 -15.02 -5.83
CA GLY A 393 -20.96 -16.00 -6.72
C GLY A 393 -22.35 -15.56 -7.18
N LYS A 394 -23.20 -15.02 -6.27
CA LYS A 394 -24.53 -14.48 -6.56
C LYS A 394 -24.44 -13.30 -7.54
N VAL A 395 -23.60 -12.31 -7.23
CA VAL A 395 -23.41 -11.12 -8.05
C VAL A 395 -22.77 -11.50 -9.40
N GLY A 396 -21.77 -12.38 -9.40
CA GLY A 396 -21.14 -12.90 -10.64
C GLY A 396 -22.13 -13.56 -11.59
N ARG A 397 -23.06 -14.37 -11.07
CA ARG A 397 -24.17 -14.96 -11.86
C ARG A 397 -25.11 -13.89 -12.41
N LYS A 398 -25.51 -12.90 -11.58
CA LYS A 398 -26.39 -11.80 -12.01
C LYS A 398 -25.84 -11.06 -13.24
N TYR A 399 -24.55 -10.79 -13.27
CA TYR A 399 -23.90 -10.11 -14.39
C TYR A 399 -23.42 -11.10 -15.48
N GLY A 400 -23.42 -12.40 -15.18
CA GLY A 400 -22.98 -13.45 -16.10
C GLY A 400 -21.51 -13.31 -16.49
N VAL A 401 -20.64 -13.06 -15.49
CA VAL A 401 -19.19 -12.93 -15.68
C VAL A 401 -18.43 -14.20 -15.34
N LEU A 402 -19.09 -15.19 -14.72
CA LEU A 402 -18.44 -16.43 -14.30
C LEU A 402 -18.09 -17.29 -15.53
N GLY A 403 -16.89 -17.85 -15.53
CA GLY A 403 -16.35 -18.66 -16.62
C GLY A 403 -15.87 -17.84 -17.82
N LEU A 404 -15.94 -16.50 -17.76
CA LEU A 404 -15.49 -15.63 -18.83
C LEU A 404 -14.09 -15.10 -18.56
N GLY A 405 -13.23 -15.17 -19.58
CA GLY A 405 -11.92 -14.53 -19.57
C GLY A 405 -11.97 -13.10 -20.10
N LYS A 406 -10.79 -12.45 -20.15
CA LYS A 406 -10.61 -11.05 -20.57
C LYS A 406 -11.30 -10.69 -21.88
N LYS A 407 -11.18 -11.56 -22.92
CA LYS A 407 -11.73 -11.29 -24.25
C LYS A 407 -13.26 -11.28 -24.20
N GLU A 408 -13.85 -12.31 -23.60
CA GLU A 408 -15.30 -12.48 -23.54
C GLU A 408 -15.98 -11.39 -22.70
N ILE A 409 -15.38 -10.99 -21.56
CA ILE A 409 -15.89 -9.89 -20.75
C ILE A 409 -15.85 -8.58 -21.54
N LYS A 410 -14.78 -8.31 -22.27
CA LYS A 410 -14.66 -7.11 -23.11
C LYS A 410 -15.69 -7.08 -24.24
N GLU A 411 -15.87 -8.19 -24.93
CA GLU A 411 -16.88 -8.32 -25.99
C GLU A 411 -18.30 -8.14 -25.44
N LYS A 412 -18.60 -8.76 -24.28
CA LYS A 412 -19.92 -8.70 -23.65
C LYS A 412 -20.31 -7.31 -23.14
N PHE A 413 -19.37 -6.55 -22.58
CA PHE A 413 -19.63 -5.25 -21.92
C PHE A 413 -19.13 -4.04 -22.72
N GLY A 414 -18.65 -4.23 -23.95
CA GLY A 414 -18.37 -3.15 -24.90
C GLY A 414 -17.09 -2.36 -24.53
N LEU A 415 -15.91 -2.94 -24.76
CA LEU A 415 -14.60 -2.29 -24.62
C LEU A 415 -13.80 -2.35 -25.92
#